data_35a51afb1d9ef2f99745d2c8a3f6b8ea
#
_entry.id   35a51afb1d9ef2f99745d2c8a3f6b8ea
#
_cell.length_a   1.000
_cell.length_b   1.000
_cell.length_c   1.000
_cell.angle_alpha   90.00
_cell.angle_beta   90.00
_cell.angle_gamma   90.00
#
_symmetry.space_group_name_H-M   'P 1'
#
loop_
_entity.id
_entity.type
_entity.pdbx_description
1 polymer ?
#
loop_
_entity_poly.entity_id
_entity_poly.type
_entity_poly.pdbx_seq_one_letter_code
_entity_poly.pdbx_strand_id
1 'polypeptide(L)'
;MWKGKKPQLTLGERPKEKEWNKMSRIGNKPITVPAGVEVTLDGQKLTVKGPKGTLEREIHKNISVSMENNTIKVTRPDNLALNRSLHGLTRTLINNMITGVEKEYTRELQINGVGYRVAKQGNNLNLTLGYSHPVIFEAPAGISFDVPNPNTIIVKGIDKELVGQTAANIRTKRPPEVYRGKGIKYAEEVIRRKEGKTGK
;
A
#
# COMPACT_ATOMS: atom_id res chain seq x y z
N MET A 1 -56.56 1.11 -45.89
CA MET A 1 -56.54 1.12 -44.42
C MET A 1 -55.52 0.10 -43.91
N TRP A 2 -54.32 0.58 -43.55
CA TRP A 2 -53.27 -0.27 -42.96
C TRP A 2 -53.23 0.03 -41.47
N LYS A 3 -53.65 -0.94 -40.63
CA LYS A 3 -53.50 -0.89 -39.18
C LYS A 3 -52.19 -1.60 -38.83
N GLY A 4 -51.12 -0.85 -38.70
CA GLY A 4 -49.88 -1.36 -38.17
C GLY A 4 -49.99 -1.61 -36.65
N LYS A 5 -49.87 -2.86 -36.22
CA LYS A 5 -49.67 -3.21 -34.81
C LYS A 5 -48.29 -2.75 -34.36
N LYS A 6 -48.21 -1.86 -33.36
CA LYS A 6 -46.96 -1.53 -32.68
C LYS A 6 -46.46 -2.77 -31.93
N PRO A 7 -45.19 -3.14 -32.04
CA PRO A 7 -44.63 -4.20 -31.21
C PRO A 7 -44.66 -3.77 -29.73
N GLN A 8 -45.24 -4.59 -28.88
CA GLN A 8 -45.11 -4.42 -27.43
C GLN A 8 -43.67 -4.72 -27.05
N LEU A 9 -42.98 -3.71 -26.52
CA LEU A 9 -41.70 -3.89 -25.84
C LEU A 9 -41.94 -4.71 -24.58
N THR A 10 -41.57 -5.98 -24.61
CA THR A 10 -41.44 -6.82 -23.43
C THR A 10 -40.33 -6.18 -22.57
N LEU A 11 -40.70 -5.79 -21.37
CA LEU A 11 -39.73 -5.38 -20.34
C LEU A 11 -38.73 -6.52 -20.17
N GLY A 12 -37.51 -6.32 -20.71
CA GLY A 12 -36.44 -7.29 -20.59
C GLY A 12 -36.20 -7.60 -19.13
N GLU A 13 -36.20 -8.88 -18.81
CA GLU A 13 -35.84 -9.40 -17.49
C GLU A 13 -34.51 -8.83 -17.09
N ARG A 14 -34.48 -8.18 -15.91
CA ARG A 14 -33.21 -7.73 -15.33
C ARG A 14 -32.28 -8.93 -15.19
N PRO A 15 -31.03 -8.85 -15.62
CA PRO A 15 -30.10 -9.97 -15.49
C PRO A 15 -30.04 -10.43 -14.04
N LYS A 16 -30.24 -11.75 -13.86
CA LYS A 16 -30.36 -12.41 -12.56
C LYS A 16 -29.12 -12.13 -11.70
N GLU A 17 -29.29 -11.95 -10.40
CA GLU A 17 -28.31 -11.62 -9.36
C GLU A 17 -26.95 -12.35 -9.44
N LYS A 18 -26.83 -13.45 -10.16
CA LYS A 18 -25.58 -14.22 -10.34
C LYS A 18 -24.48 -13.50 -11.14
N GLU A 19 -24.78 -12.50 -11.97
CA GLU A 19 -23.78 -11.79 -12.75
C GLU A 19 -23.09 -10.64 -11.98
N TRP A 20 -23.76 -10.06 -10.99
CA TRP A 20 -23.21 -8.97 -10.18
C TRP A 20 -22.13 -9.43 -9.19
N ASN A 21 -22.08 -10.72 -8.85
CA ASN A 21 -21.03 -11.30 -8.01
C ASN A 21 -19.63 -11.33 -8.66
N LYS A 22 -19.54 -11.13 -9.97
CA LYS A 22 -18.27 -11.08 -10.71
C LYS A 22 -17.53 -9.73 -10.60
N MET A 23 -18.12 -8.69 -10.03
CA MET A 23 -17.58 -7.31 -10.11
C MET A 23 -16.47 -6.96 -9.14
N SER A 24 -16.04 -7.83 -8.22
CA SER A 24 -14.86 -7.59 -7.37
C SER A 24 -13.80 -8.65 -7.63
N ARG A 25 -13.01 -8.48 -8.69
CA ARG A 25 -11.91 -9.39 -9.03
C ARG A 25 -10.87 -9.53 -7.91
N ILE A 26 -10.64 -8.48 -7.15
CA ILE A 26 -9.70 -8.48 -6.03
C ILE A 26 -10.32 -9.12 -4.79
N GLY A 27 -11.51 -8.70 -4.37
CA GLY A 27 -12.15 -9.18 -3.14
C GLY A 27 -12.42 -10.68 -3.14
N ASN A 28 -12.83 -11.22 -4.28
CA ASN A 28 -13.14 -12.64 -4.43
C ASN A 28 -11.92 -13.57 -4.56
N LYS A 29 -10.72 -13.00 -4.73
CA LYS A 29 -9.50 -13.81 -4.85
C LYS A 29 -9.13 -14.38 -3.47
N PRO A 30 -9.08 -15.70 -3.29
CA PRO A 30 -8.67 -16.32 -2.03
C PRO A 30 -7.24 -15.90 -1.67
N ILE A 31 -6.92 -15.89 -0.38
CA ILE A 31 -5.58 -15.60 0.13
C ILE A 31 -5.02 -16.89 0.70
N THR A 32 -3.95 -17.37 0.12
CA THR A 32 -3.22 -18.53 0.65
C THR A 32 -2.29 -18.08 1.78
N VAL A 33 -2.36 -18.75 2.91
CA VAL A 33 -1.46 -18.54 4.04
C VAL A 33 -0.20 -19.39 3.82
N PRO A 34 0.99 -18.79 3.70
CA PRO A 34 2.24 -19.55 3.51
C PRO A 34 2.62 -20.33 4.76
N ALA A 35 3.45 -21.36 4.59
CA ALA A 35 3.98 -22.11 5.70
C ALA A 35 4.83 -21.22 6.62
N GLY A 36 4.60 -21.30 7.93
CA GLY A 36 5.28 -20.46 8.93
C GLY A 36 4.55 -19.17 9.30
N VAL A 37 3.37 -18.92 8.75
CA VAL A 37 2.50 -17.82 9.16
C VAL A 37 1.26 -18.39 9.83
N GLU A 38 0.99 -17.94 11.06
CA GLU A 38 -0.21 -18.25 11.82
C GLU A 38 -1.19 -17.09 11.72
N VAL A 39 -2.44 -17.40 11.43
CA VAL A 39 -3.52 -16.41 11.38
C VAL A 39 -4.58 -16.79 12.39
N THR A 40 -4.86 -15.90 13.32
CA THR A 40 -5.93 -16.07 14.32
C THR A 40 -6.98 -15.00 14.11
N LEU A 41 -8.24 -15.42 14.15
CA LEU A 41 -9.40 -14.54 14.05
C LEU A 41 -10.18 -14.62 15.37
N ASP A 42 -10.21 -13.51 16.11
CA ASP A 42 -10.99 -13.39 17.35
C ASP A 42 -12.07 -12.32 17.13
N GLY A 43 -13.26 -12.77 16.76
CA GLY A 43 -14.37 -11.91 16.38
C GLY A 43 -14.00 -11.04 15.14
N GLN A 44 -13.76 -9.76 15.37
CA GLN A 44 -13.36 -8.80 14.34
C GLN A 44 -11.87 -8.47 14.34
N LYS A 45 -11.12 -8.96 15.32
CA LYS A 45 -9.69 -8.75 15.44
C LYS A 45 -8.95 -9.87 14.72
N LEU A 46 -8.21 -9.50 13.67
CA LEU A 46 -7.32 -10.40 12.95
C LEU A 46 -5.90 -10.20 13.44
N THR A 47 -5.27 -11.28 13.89
CA THR A 47 -3.85 -11.30 14.26
C THR A 47 -3.11 -12.21 13.31
N VAL A 48 -2.04 -11.70 12.71
CA VAL A 48 -1.17 -12.45 11.80
C VAL A 48 0.23 -12.49 12.41
N LYS A 49 0.70 -13.68 12.70
CA LYS A 49 2.03 -13.92 13.29
C LYS A 49 2.91 -14.68 12.30
N GLY A 50 4.11 -14.20 12.10
CA GLY A 50 5.09 -14.81 11.19
C GLY A 50 6.53 -14.66 11.68
N PRO A 51 7.50 -15.09 10.89
CA PRO A 51 8.92 -15.08 11.26
C PRO A 51 9.50 -13.70 11.51
N LYS A 52 8.90 -12.65 10.93
CA LYS A 52 9.38 -11.27 11.05
C LYS A 52 8.67 -10.46 12.14
N GLY A 53 7.58 -10.97 12.68
CA GLY A 53 6.83 -10.32 13.76
C GLY A 53 5.35 -10.63 13.72
N THR A 54 4.59 -9.83 14.46
CA THR A 54 3.14 -9.96 14.58
C THR A 54 2.46 -8.65 14.20
N LEU A 55 1.41 -8.75 13.41
CA LEU A 55 0.55 -7.62 13.07
C LEU A 55 -0.88 -7.92 13.50
N GLU A 56 -1.55 -6.89 14.00
CA GLU A 56 -2.95 -6.95 14.42
C GLU A 56 -3.75 -5.89 13.68
N ARG A 57 -4.98 -6.23 13.30
CA ARG A 57 -5.89 -5.28 12.66
C ARG A 57 -7.34 -5.63 12.98
N GLU A 58 -8.12 -4.62 13.19
CA GLU A 58 -9.58 -4.73 13.33
C GLU A 58 -10.24 -4.70 11.95
N ILE A 59 -11.10 -5.67 11.69
CA ILE A 59 -11.87 -5.80 10.45
C ILE A 59 -13.19 -5.07 10.62
N HIS A 60 -13.61 -4.37 9.57
CA HIS A 60 -14.88 -3.67 9.59
C HIS A 60 -16.06 -4.66 9.78
N LYS A 61 -16.98 -4.34 10.68
CA LYS A 61 -18.13 -5.18 11.10
C LYS A 61 -19.02 -5.70 9.97
N ASN A 62 -19.05 -5.01 8.83
CA ASN A 62 -19.84 -5.43 7.67
C ASN A 62 -19.13 -6.50 6.82
N ILE A 63 -17.90 -6.86 7.13
CA ILE A 63 -17.14 -7.83 6.35
C ILE A 63 -16.90 -9.08 7.20
N SER A 64 -17.21 -10.23 6.63
CA SER A 64 -16.94 -11.52 7.27
C SER A 64 -15.71 -12.16 6.66
N VAL A 65 -14.86 -12.70 7.51
CA VAL A 65 -13.65 -13.41 7.11
C VAL A 65 -13.77 -14.84 7.61
N SER A 66 -13.54 -15.81 6.73
CA SER A 66 -13.50 -17.23 7.06
C SER A 66 -12.15 -17.83 6.64
N MET A 67 -11.67 -18.77 7.41
CA MET A 67 -10.44 -19.49 7.13
C MET A 67 -10.76 -20.98 6.97
N GLU A 68 -10.40 -21.54 5.82
CA GLU A 68 -10.58 -22.96 5.49
C GLU A 68 -9.29 -23.48 4.84
N ASN A 69 -8.72 -24.59 5.33
CA ASN A 69 -7.57 -25.27 4.72
C ASN A 69 -6.43 -24.31 4.31
N ASN A 70 -5.94 -23.48 5.22
CA ASN A 70 -4.89 -22.47 4.98
C ASN A 70 -5.26 -21.42 3.91
N THR A 71 -6.53 -21.24 3.65
CA THR A 71 -7.04 -20.27 2.69
C THR A 71 -8.03 -19.34 3.37
N ILE A 72 -7.78 -18.04 3.26
CA ILE A 72 -8.67 -17.01 3.81
C ILE A 72 -9.59 -16.52 2.70
N LYS A 73 -10.89 -16.56 2.99
CA LYS A 73 -11.94 -15.99 2.14
C LYS A 73 -12.57 -14.80 2.85
N VAL A 74 -12.75 -13.73 2.12
CA VAL A 74 -13.43 -12.52 2.59
C VAL A 74 -14.79 -12.47 1.92
N THR A 75 -15.85 -12.26 2.69
CA THR A 75 -17.23 -12.20 2.19
C THR A 75 -17.90 -10.91 2.62
N ARG A 76 -18.88 -10.46 1.83
CA ARG A 76 -19.67 -9.26 2.10
C ARG A 76 -21.16 -9.62 2.13
N PRO A 77 -22.01 -8.91 2.92
CA PRO A 77 -23.43 -9.23 3.04
C PRO A 77 -24.22 -8.84 1.79
N ASP A 78 -23.85 -7.74 1.12
CA ASP A 78 -24.58 -7.20 -0.02
C ASP A 78 -23.66 -6.53 -1.06
N ASN A 79 -24.29 -5.96 -2.12
CA ASN A 79 -23.60 -5.28 -3.21
C ASN A 79 -23.64 -3.75 -3.11
N LEU A 80 -23.89 -3.17 -1.93
CA LEU A 80 -23.81 -1.74 -1.72
C LEU A 80 -22.38 -1.23 -2.00
N ALA A 81 -22.29 0.00 -2.50
CA ALA A 81 -21.02 0.60 -2.90
C ALA A 81 -19.97 0.56 -1.77
N LEU A 82 -20.39 0.82 -0.54
CA LEU A 82 -19.56 0.76 0.66
C LEU A 82 -19.01 -0.67 0.86
N ASN A 83 -19.88 -1.69 0.88
CA ASN A 83 -19.48 -3.07 1.14
C ASN A 83 -18.60 -3.65 0.02
N ARG A 84 -18.79 -3.19 -1.22
CA ARG A 84 -17.88 -3.53 -2.33
C ARG A 84 -16.48 -2.95 -2.14
N SER A 85 -16.38 -1.70 -1.69
CA SER A 85 -15.08 -1.06 -1.44
C SER A 85 -14.38 -1.71 -0.26
N LEU A 86 -15.08 -1.92 0.85
CA LEU A 86 -14.56 -2.60 2.04
C LEU A 86 -14.09 -4.03 1.76
N HIS A 87 -14.82 -4.78 0.92
CA HIS A 87 -14.44 -6.14 0.55
C HIS A 87 -13.05 -6.21 -0.11
N GLY A 88 -12.81 -5.37 -1.11
CA GLY A 88 -11.52 -5.30 -1.78
C GLY A 88 -10.40 -4.75 -0.89
N LEU A 89 -10.71 -3.74 -0.07
CA LEU A 89 -9.80 -3.16 0.89
C LEU A 89 -9.35 -4.20 1.92
N THR A 90 -10.30 -4.83 2.62
CA THR A 90 -10.01 -5.83 3.66
C THR A 90 -9.17 -6.97 3.12
N ARG A 91 -9.53 -7.50 1.96
CA ARG A 91 -8.74 -8.56 1.30
C ARG A 91 -7.30 -8.10 1.06
N THR A 92 -7.10 -6.89 0.56
CA THR A 92 -5.77 -6.35 0.28
C THR A 92 -4.97 -6.13 1.56
N LEU A 93 -5.59 -5.62 2.62
CA LEU A 93 -4.96 -5.41 3.92
C LEU A 93 -4.48 -6.73 4.53
N ILE A 94 -5.33 -7.77 4.54
CA ILE A 94 -4.96 -9.10 5.04
C ILE A 94 -3.78 -9.66 4.23
N ASN A 95 -3.83 -9.58 2.91
CA ASN A 95 -2.73 -10.05 2.07
C ASN A 95 -1.42 -9.26 2.33
N ASN A 96 -1.51 -7.95 2.57
CA ASN A 96 -0.34 -7.16 2.92
C ASN A 96 0.23 -7.58 4.28
N MET A 97 -0.61 -7.85 5.28
CA MET A 97 -0.15 -8.32 6.59
C MET A 97 0.60 -9.65 6.46
N ILE A 98 0.04 -10.63 5.75
CA ILE A 98 0.66 -11.93 5.53
C ILE A 98 2.02 -11.79 4.84
N THR A 99 2.08 -11.03 3.75
CA THR A 99 3.34 -10.79 3.03
C THR A 99 4.35 -10.04 3.89
N GLY A 100 3.90 -9.08 4.71
CA GLY A 100 4.78 -8.29 5.56
C GLY A 100 5.44 -9.10 6.67
N VAL A 101 4.69 -9.99 7.35
CA VAL A 101 5.24 -10.84 8.39
C VAL A 101 6.10 -11.99 7.84
N GLU A 102 5.94 -12.35 6.56
CA GLU A 102 6.76 -13.35 5.87
C GLU A 102 8.10 -12.75 5.39
N LYS A 103 8.07 -11.64 4.65
CA LYS A 103 9.22 -11.12 3.86
C LYS A 103 9.67 -9.71 4.21
N GLU A 104 8.94 -8.98 5.03
CA GLU A 104 9.06 -7.53 5.21
C GLU A 104 8.82 -6.73 3.91
N TYR A 105 8.45 -5.48 4.07
CA TYR A 105 8.37 -4.51 2.98
C TYR A 105 9.62 -3.63 2.97
N THR A 106 10.08 -3.34 1.78
CA THR A 106 11.21 -2.43 1.56
C THR A 106 10.81 -1.30 0.63
N ARG A 107 11.28 -0.09 0.93
CA ARG A 107 11.11 1.06 0.06
C ARG A 107 12.44 1.80 -0.07
N GLU A 108 12.92 1.93 -1.29
CA GLU A 108 14.18 2.59 -1.59
C GLU A 108 13.96 4.04 -1.97
N LEU A 109 14.76 4.92 -1.37
CA LEU A 109 14.81 6.34 -1.67
C LEU A 109 16.21 6.70 -2.12
N GLN A 110 16.31 7.57 -3.12
CA GLN A 110 17.56 8.11 -3.66
C GLN A 110 17.66 9.60 -3.36
N ILE A 111 18.84 10.01 -2.91
CA ILE A 111 19.17 11.39 -2.62
C ILE A 111 20.04 11.93 -3.74
N ASN A 112 19.58 12.94 -4.44
CA ASN A 112 20.28 13.61 -5.50
C ASN A 112 20.63 15.04 -5.12
N GLY A 113 21.87 15.43 -5.29
CA GLY A 113 22.33 16.81 -5.04
C GLY A 113 23.78 16.87 -4.59
N VAL A 114 24.49 17.90 -5.01
CA VAL A 114 25.87 18.12 -4.58
C VAL A 114 25.89 18.44 -3.09
N GLY A 115 26.66 17.68 -2.32
CA GLY A 115 26.74 17.82 -0.85
C GLY A 115 25.57 17.22 -0.08
N TYR A 116 24.55 16.64 -0.76
CA TYR A 116 23.49 15.92 -0.08
C TYR A 116 23.96 14.52 0.29
N ARG A 117 23.73 14.12 1.52
CA ARG A 117 24.13 12.81 2.03
C ARG A 117 23.26 12.37 3.20
N VAL A 118 23.21 11.07 3.41
CA VAL A 118 22.60 10.45 4.58
C VAL A 118 23.63 9.62 5.34
N ALA A 119 23.52 9.63 6.65
CA ALA A 119 24.23 8.73 7.53
C ALA A 119 23.26 8.10 8.52
N LYS A 120 23.44 6.81 8.80
CA LYS A 120 22.69 6.12 9.84
C LYS A 120 23.34 6.38 11.18
N GLN A 121 22.54 6.84 12.15
CA GLN A 121 22.97 7.08 13.53
C GLN A 121 22.09 6.27 14.49
N GLY A 122 22.55 5.09 14.86
CA GLY A 122 21.73 4.14 15.59
C GLY A 122 20.49 3.71 14.77
N ASN A 123 19.30 3.97 15.27
CA ASN A 123 18.05 3.74 14.55
C ASN A 123 17.60 4.96 13.71
N ASN A 124 18.22 6.09 13.88
CA ASN A 124 17.84 7.35 13.25
C ASN A 124 18.64 7.60 11.97
N LEU A 125 18.11 8.47 11.11
CA LEU A 125 18.82 8.99 9.94
C LEU A 125 19.26 10.42 10.21
N ASN A 126 20.52 10.72 9.88
CA ASN A 126 21.05 12.07 9.83
C ASN A 126 21.17 12.48 8.36
N LEU A 127 20.36 13.45 7.95
CA LEU A 127 20.19 13.89 6.58
C LEU A 127 20.83 15.27 6.40
N THR A 128 21.86 15.37 5.56
CA THR A 128 22.43 16.64 5.11
C THR A 128 21.81 16.97 3.75
N LEU A 129 20.91 17.95 3.72
CA LEU A 129 20.07 18.26 2.55
C LEU A 129 20.22 19.72 2.09
N GLY A 130 21.38 20.34 2.36
CA GLY A 130 21.64 21.74 2.01
C GLY A 130 20.88 22.76 2.87
N TYR A 131 20.49 22.37 4.07
CA TYR A 131 20.05 23.27 5.13
C TYR A 131 21.23 23.69 6.01
N SER A 132 21.06 24.75 6.78
CA SER A 132 22.09 25.25 7.73
C SER A 132 22.36 24.25 8.87
N HIS A 133 21.45 23.33 9.13
CA HIS A 133 21.57 22.28 10.14
C HIS A 133 21.19 20.92 9.55
N PRO A 134 21.75 19.82 10.05
CA PRO A 134 21.33 18.48 9.63
C PRO A 134 19.91 18.20 10.10
N VAL A 135 19.16 17.43 9.30
CA VAL A 135 17.81 16.98 9.62
C VAL A 135 17.90 15.58 10.21
N ILE A 136 17.56 15.44 11.48
CA ILE A 136 17.46 14.13 12.14
C ILE A 136 16.05 13.59 11.90
N PHE A 137 15.98 12.35 11.44
CA PHE A 137 14.72 11.63 11.26
C PHE A 137 14.73 10.40 12.15
N GLU A 138 13.82 10.38 13.14
CA GLU A 138 13.69 9.27 14.08
C GLU A 138 12.91 8.12 13.47
N ALA A 139 13.34 6.88 13.71
CA ALA A 139 12.65 5.70 13.26
C ALA A 139 11.36 5.49 14.08
N PRO A 140 10.18 5.40 13.45
CA PRO A 140 8.99 4.94 14.13
C PRO A 140 9.14 3.49 14.60
N ALA A 141 8.38 3.09 15.62
CA ALA A 141 8.36 1.70 16.08
C ALA A 141 8.00 0.74 14.94
N GLY A 142 8.76 -0.35 14.78
CA GLY A 142 8.55 -1.33 13.71
C GLY A 142 9.18 -0.97 12.36
N ILE A 143 9.94 0.14 12.28
CA ILE A 143 10.70 0.53 11.08
C ILE A 143 12.20 0.44 11.36
N SER A 144 12.93 -0.08 10.40
CA SER A 144 14.39 -0.07 10.36
C SER A 144 14.89 0.63 9.09
N PHE A 145 16.00 1.32 9.23
CA PHE A 145 16.68 1.96 8.10
C PHE A 145 17.98 1.23 7.76
N ASP A 146 18.24 1.12 6.47
CA ASP A 146 19.52 0.67 5.95
C ASP A 146 20.06 1.73 4.98
N VAL A 147 21.36 1.97 5.05
CA VAL A 147 22.04 3.02 4.26
C VAL A 147 23.27 2.38 3.62
N PRO A 148 23.08 1.67 2.49
CA PRO A 148 24.19 1.03 1.79
C PRO A 148 25.18 2.05 1.22
N ASN A 149 24.70 3.21 0.80
CA ASN A 149 25.47 4.31 0.25
C ASN A 149 25.00 5.66 0.83
N PRO A 150 25.86 6.68 0.85
CA PRO A 150 25.47 8.01 1.36
C PRO A 150 24.29 8.67 0.63
N ASN A 151 23.91 8.14 -0.53
CA ASN A 151 22.85 8.66 -1.38
C ASN A 151 21.62 7.75 -1.48
N THR A 152 21.61 6.63 -0.73
CA THR A 152 20.51 5.65 -0.79
C THR A 152 20.01 5.32 0.61
N ILE A 153 18.69 5.38 0.79
CA ILE A 153 18.00 4.99 2.02
C ILE A 153 17.08 3.83 1.67
N ILE A 154 17.16 2.76 2.42
CA ILE A 154 16.21 1.65 2.36
C ILE A 154 15.40 1.65 3.65
N VAL A 155 14.11 1.87 3.53
CA VAL A 155 13.15 1.80 4.64
C VAL A 155 12.59 0.38 4.67
N LYS A 156 12.71 -0.30 5.81
CA LYS A 156 12.25 -1.69 6.00
C LYS A 156 11.26 -1.78 7.15
N GLY A 157 10.27 -2.65 7.02
CA GLY A 157 9.31 -2.93 8.09
C GLY A 157 8.27 -3.98 7.69
N ILE A 158 7.57 -4.49 8.67
CA ILE A 158 6.52 -5.49 8.48
C ILE A 158 5.19 -4.88 8.00
N ASP A 159 4.90 -3.64 8.39
CA ASP A 159 3.68 -2.95 7.98
C ASP A 159 3.92 -2.09 6.73
N LYS A 160 3.26 -2.47 5.63
CA LYS A 160 3.32 -1.76 4.35
C LYS A 160 2.89 -0.30 4.45
N GLU A 161 1.86 -0.01 5.27
CA GLU A 161 1.33 1.34 5.44
C GLU A 161 2.37 2.22 6.14
N LEU A 162 2.95 1.71 7.23
CA LEU A 162 3.95 2.42 8.01
C LEU A 162 5.25 2.64 7.20
N VAL A 163 5.71 1.63 6.45
CA VAL A 163 6.87 1.76 5.55
C VAL A 163 6.62 2.83 4.49
N GLY A 164 5.44 2.81 3.86
CA GLY A 164 5.06 3.79 2.85
C GLY A 164 4.97 5.22 3.40
N GLN A 165 4.33 5.38 4.55
CA GLN A 165 4.19 6.68 5.21
C GLN A 165 5.54 7.23 5.66
N THR A 166 6.40 6.38 6.23
CA THR A 166 7.75 6.78 6.65
C THR A 166 8.60 7.23 5.46
N ALA A 167 8.57 6.48 4.36
CA ALA A 167 9.25 6.85 3.13
C ALA A 167 8.73 8.19 2.56
N ALA A 168 7.42 8.41 2.58
CA ALA A 168 6.82 9.67 2.16
C ALA A 168 7.26 10.83 3.05
N ASN A 169 7.29 10.65 4.37
CA ASN A 169 7.72 11.66 5.33
C ASN A 169 9.20 12.03 5.12
N ILE A 170 10.08 11.06 4.85
CA ILE A 170 11.49 11.33 4.52
C ILE A 170 11.58 12.13 3.21
N ARG A 171 10.85 11.72 2.16
CA ARG A 171 10.83 12.42 0.87
C ARG A 171 10.34 13.87 1.01
N THR A 172 9.36 14.13 1.87
CA THR A 172 8.81 15.46 2.10
C THR A 172 9.83 16.42 2.75
N LYS A 173 10.87 15.91 3.43
CA LYS A 173 11.92 16.77 4.01
C LYS A 173 12.67 17.57 2.96
N ARG A 174 12.84 17.03 1.74
CA ARG A 174 13.39 17.75 0.59
C ARG A 174 12.87 17.09 -0.70
N PRO A 175 11.69 17.48 -1.19
CA PRO A 175 11.12 16.90 -2.40
C PRO A 175 12.00 17.21 -3.63
N PRO A 176 11.99 16.37 -4.65
CA PRO A 176 12.82 16.55 -5.83
C PRO A 176 12.38 17.79 -6.61
N GLU A 177 13.38 18.61 -6.97
CA GLU A 177 13.19 19.82 -7.77
C GLU A 177 13.08 19.46 -9.26
N VAL A 178 12.27 20.20 -9.99
CA VAL A 178 11.98 19.93 -11.40
C VAL A 178 13.06 20.41 -12.39
N TYR A 179 13.97 21.32 -12.00
CA TYR A 179 15.01 21.85 -12.88
C TYR A 179 16.28 21.01 -12.88
N ARG A 180 16.92 20.89 -11.74
CA ARG A 180 18.17 20.11 -11.56
C ARG A 180 17.96 18.71 -11.03
N GLY A 181 16.74 18.41 -10.52
CA GLY A 181 16.39 17.12 -9.93
C GLY A 181 17.03 16.88 -8.55
N LYS A 182 17.44 17.94 -7.85
CA LYS A 182 17.98 17.85 -6.49
C LYS A 182 16.86 17.53 -5.52
N GLY A 183 17.11 16.66 -4.55
CA GLY A 183 16.15 16.27 -3.51
C GLY A 183 16.12 14.77 -3.30
N ILE A 184 15.13 14.31 -2.54
CA ILE A 184 14.88 12.91 -2.22
C ILE A 184 13.74 12.42 -3.12
N LYS A 185 13.97 11.36 -3.86
CA LYS A 185 12.96 10.69 -4.72
C LYS A 185 12.87 9.20 -4.40
N TYR A 186 11.79 8.55 -4.80
CA TYR A 186 11.76 7.09 -4.84
C TYR A 186 12.69 6.56 -5.94
N ALA A 187 13.24 5.36 -5.76
CA ALA A 187 14.14 4.76 -6.77
C ALA A 187 13.47 4.66 -8.15
N GLU A 188 12.19 4.32 -8.18
CA GLU A 188 11.36 4.16 -9.38
C GLU A 188 10.76 5.49 -9.88
N GLU A 189 10.91 6.59 -9.16
CA GLU A 189 10.31 7.87 -9.51
C GLU A 189 11.10 8.57 -10.62
N VAL A 190 10.44 8.82 -11.74
CA VAL A 190 11.00 9.58 -12.86
C VAL A 190 10.56 11.03 -12.74
N ILE A 191 11.52 11.92 -12.49
CA ILE A 191 11.25 13.36 -12.40
C ILE A 191 11.30 13.96 -13.81
N ARG A 192 10.16 14.46 -14.28
CA ARG A 192 10.08 15.21 -15.54
C ARG A 192 10.73 16.58 -15.35
N ARG A 193 11.95 16.74 -15.88
CA ARG A 193 12.69 18.00 -15.79
C ARG A 193 12.11 19.03 -16.73
N LYS A 194 12.15 20.29 -16.28
CA LYS A 194 11.84 21.46 -17.08
C LYS A 194 13.12 22.21 -17.40
N GLU A 195 13.13 22.86 -18.56
CA GLU A 195 14.21 23.80 -18.91
C GLU A 195 14.04 25.09 -18.11
N GLY A 196 15.14 25.60 -17.57
CA GLY A 196 15.16 26.90 -16.92
C GLY A 196 15.00 28.02 -17.95
N LYS A 197 14.70 29.24 -17.49
CA LYS A 197 14.74 30.42 -18.36
C LYS A 197 16.16 30.55 -18.93
N THR A 198 16.30 30.46 -20.23
CA THR A 198 17.50 30.87 -20.96
C THR A 198 17.59 32.39 -20.84
N GLY A 199 18.48 32.90 -20.01
CA GLY A 199 18.81 34.32 -20.02
C GLY A 199 19.41 34.66 -21.40
N LYS A 200 18.77 35.57 -22.11
CA LYS A 200 19.45 36.30 -23.18
C LYS A 200 20.31 37.38 -22.57
#